data_3f4171c7fed833212a0b71b21547610c
#
_entry.id   3f4171c7fed833212a0b71b21547610c
#
_cell.length_a   1.000
_cell.length_b   1.000
_cell.length_c   1.000
_cell.angle_alpha   90.00
_cell.angle_beta   90.00
_cell.angle_gamma   90.00
#
_symmetry.space_group_name_H-M   'P 1'
#
loop_
_entity.id
_entity.type
_entity.pdbx_description
1 polymer ?
#
loop_
_entity_poly.entity_id
_entity_poly.type
_entity_poly.pdbx_seq_one_letter_code
_entity_poly.pdbx_strand_id
1 'polypeptide(L)'
;MEQATEFERWEERFATSEYVFGTEPNAFLKSQAGLLPKSGKALAIADGEGRNGVWLAEQGLDVLSVDFSPTALAKAQALARQRGVTVRTLQADIIAWDWPSAEFDVVVGIFFQFVGPPERARIFAGIRKALKPGGLLLLEGYGPKQLEYKTGGPSELENLYTEELLRAEFAGFSELRGTSYDSMMSEGIRHVGMAALVDLVGRK
;
A
#
# COMPACT_ATOMS: atom_id res chain seq x y z
N MET A 1 6.85 -31.78 -3.26
CA MET A 1 7.59 -30.51 -3.19
C MET A 1 6.73 -29.57 -2.33
N GLU A 2 7.29 -29.08 -1.25
CA GLU A 2 6.61 -28.12 -0.38
C GLU A 2 6.40 -26.82 -1.18
N GLN A 3 5.22 -26.24 -1.13
CA GLN A 3 4.97 -24.97 -1.81
C GLN A 3 5.72 -23.85 -1.07
N ALA A 4 6.41 -22.98 -1.82
CA ALA A 4 7.07 -21.83 -1.24
C ALA A 4 6.06 -20.98 -0.45
N THR A 5 6.47 -20.52 0.71
CA THR A 5 5.67 -19.63 1.55
C THR A 5 5.47 -18.28 0.84
N GLU A 6 4.48 -17.50 1.27
CA GLU A 6 4.26 -16.14 0.74
C GLU A 6 5.52 -15.26 0.92
N PHE A 7 6.17 -15.39 2.07
CA PHE A 7 7.43 -14.70 2.36
C PHE A 7 8.53 -15.06 1.34
N GLU A 8 8.78 -16.36 1.12
CA GLU A 8 9.81 -16.81 0.17
C GLU A 8 9.54 -16.33 -1.25
N ARG A 9 8.27 -16.34 -1.69
CA ARG A 9 7.87 -15.85 -3.02
C ARG A 9 8.16 -14.36 -3.20
N TRP A 10 7.92 -13.55 -2.19
CA TRP A 10 8.18 -12.12 -2.25
C TRP A 10 9.66 -11.80 -2.13
N GLU A 11 10.41 -12.50 -1.24
CA GLU A 11 11.86 -12.36 -1.15
C GLU A 11 12.54 -12.67 -2.47
N GLU A 12 12.17 -13.78 -3.11
CA GLU A 12 12.69 -14.14 -4.45
C GLU A 12 12.34 -13.07 -5.49
N ARG A 13 11.11 -12.54 -5.44
CA ARG A 13 10.67 -11.49 -6.35
C ARG A 13 11.50 -10.21 -6.21
N PHE A 14 11.84 -9.81 -4.98
CA PHE A 14 12.64 -8.62 -4.71
C PHE A 14 14.14 -8.84 -4.86
N ALA A 15 14.62 -10.08 -4.94
CA ALA A 15 16.04 -10.43 -5.08
C ALA A 15 16.62 -10.13 -6.48
N THR A 16 16.14 -9.09 -7.15
CA THR A 16 16.63 -8.61 -8.44
C THR A 16 17.35 -7.27 -8.27
N SER A 17 18.22 -6.89 -9.21
CA SER A 17 18.86 -5.58 -9.21
C SER A 17 17.90 -4.43 -9.54
N GLU A 18 16.84 -4.73 -10.29
CA GLU A 18 15.85 -3.74 -10.73
C GLU A 18 14.74 -3.58 -9.70
N TYR A 19 14.10 -2.42 -9.69
CA TYR A 19 12.89 -2.18 -8.90
C TYR A 19 11.67 -2.79 -9.60
N VAL A 20 11.08 -3.79 -8.98
CA VAL A 20 10.00 -4.60 -9.58
C VAL A 20 8.78 -3.75 -9.95
N PHE A 21 8.44 -2.80 -9.09
CA PHE A 21 7.31 -1.90 -9.28
C PHE A 21 7.72 -0.47 -9.65
N GLY A 22 9.00 -0.29 -10.05
CA GLY A 22 9.57 1.01 -10.38
C GLY A 22 9.92 1.86 -9.17
N THR A 23 10.37 3.08 -9.43
CA THR A 23 10.82 4.03 -8.40
C THR A 23 9.94 5.27 -8.29
N GLU A 24 8.99 5.42 -9.22
CA GLU A 24 8.00 6.49 -9.15
C GLU A 24 6.81 6.08 -8.27
N PRO A 25 6.18 7.03 -7.55
CA PRO A 25 5.03 6.73 -6.73
C PRO A 25 3.86 6.21 -7.57
N ASN A 26 3.00 5.44 -6.96
CA ASN A 26 1.75 5.03 -7.55
C ASN A 26 0.94 6.24 -8.05
N ALA A 27 0.29 6.10 -9.20
CA ALA A 27 -0.38 7.20 -9.88
C ALA A 27 -1.55 7.78 -9.07
N PHE A 28 -2.38 6.92 -8.43
CA PHE A 28 -3.44 7.36 -7.54
C PHE A 28 -2.86 8.13 -6.36
N LEU A 29 -1.87 7.58 -5.65
CA LEU A 29 -1.23 8.25 -4.52
C LEU A 29 -0.71 9.64 -4.93
N LYS A 30 -0.01 9.73 -6.06
CA LYS A 30 0.50 11.01 -6.60
C LYS A 30 -0.61 12.02 -6.87
N SER A 31 -1.74 11.56 -7.39
CA SER A 31 -2.91 12.42 -7.67
C SER A 31 -3.52 13.03 -6.40
N GLN A 32 -3.32 12.40 -5.24
CA GLN A 32 -3.82 12.88 -3.95
C GLN A 32 -2.83 13.82 -3.21
N ALA A 33 -1.75 14.26 -3.83
CA ALA A 33 -0.75 15.16 -3.23
C ALA A 33 -1.36 16.38 -2.54
N GLY A 34 -2.41 16.96 -3.11
CA GLY A 34 -3.11 18.13 -2.56
C GLY A 34 -3.86 17.88 -1.24
N LEU A 35 -4.06 16.62 -0.84
CA LEU A 35 -4.68 16.24 0.43
C LEU A 35 -3.66 16.02 1.56
N LEU A 36 -2.38 15.86 1.23
CA LEU A 36 -1.34 15.60 2.20
C LEU A 36 -1.12 16.81 3.10
N PRO A 37 -0.91 16.61 4.41
CA PRO A 37 -0.48 17.68 5.27
C PRO A 37 0.96 18.11 4.91
N LYS A 38 1.30 19.38 5.16
CA LYS A 38 2.65 19.92 4.89
C LYS A 38 3.75 19.32 5.79
N SER A 39 3.36 18.69 6.88
CA SER A 39 4.23 17.98 7.82
C SER A 39 3.39 17.00 8.63
N GLY A 40 4.03 16.05 9.28
CA GLY A 40 3.36 15.02 10.09
C GLY A 40 3.96 13.66 9.85
N LYS A 41 3.38 12.63 10.47
CA LYS A 41 3.84 11.25 10.35
C LYS A 41 3.01 10.48 9.32
N ALA A 42 3.68 9.79 8.42
CA ALA A 42 3.04 8.90 7.47
C ALA A 42 3.47 7.45 7.68
N LEU A 43 2.53 6.53 7.47
CA LEU A 43 2.77 5.09 7.46
C LEU A 43 2.48 4.56 6.06
N ALA A 44 3.47 3.96 5.42
CA ALA A 44 3.31 3.19 4.19
C ALA A 44 3.37 1.70 4.53
N ILE A 45 2.27 0.98 4.34
CA ILE A 45 2.16 -0.44 4.69
C ILE A 45 2.37 -1.33 3.48
N ALA A 46 3.06 -2.47 3.68
CA ALA A 46 3.46 -3.38 2.60
C ALA A 46 4.06 -2.58 1.43
N ASP A 47 4.95 -1.64 1.77
CA ASP A 47 5.49 -0.62 0.86
C ASP A 47 6.53 -1.19 -0.11
N GLY A 48 6.93 -2.44 0.11
CA GLY A 48 7.90 -3.14 -0.73
C GLY A 48 9.21 -2.38 -0.85
N GLU A 49 9.59 -2.07 -2.08
CA GLU A 49 10.84 -1.36 -2.42
C GLU A 49 10.79 0.16 -2.16
N GLY A 50 9.73 0.66 -1.51
CA GLY A 50 9.67 2.00 -0.93
C GLY A 50 9.24 3.13 -1.86
N ARG A 51 8.76 2.84 -3.07
CA ARG A 51 8.41 3.90 -4.04
C ARG A 51 7.40 4.92 -3.50
N ASN A 52 6.43 4.46 -2.72
CA ASN A 52 5.40 5.32 -2.13
C ASN A 52 5.90 6.01 -0.86
N GLY A 53 6.55 5.27 0.04
CA GLY A 53 7.12 5.81 1.27
C GLY A 53 8.19 6.88 1.00
N VAL A 54 9.07 6.65 0.04
CA VAL A 54 10.08 7.64 -0.37
C VAL A 54 9.43 8.89 -0.93
N TRP A 55 8.43 8.76 -1.81
CA TRP A 55 7.72 9.90 -2.33
C TRP A 55 6.98 10.69 -1.23
N LEU A 56 6.37 10.03 -0.25
CA LEU A 56 5.76 10.71 0.90
C LEU A 56 6.80 11.53 1.70
N ALA A 57 8.02 11.01 1.84
CA ALA A 57 9.11 11.75 2.46
C ALA A 57 9.56 12.96 1.63
N GLU A 58 9.57 12.87 0.30
CA GLU A 58 9.78 14.00 -0.61
C GLU A 58 8.70 15.09 -0.45
N GLN A 59 7.47 14.72 -0.02
CA GLN A 59 6.40 15.66 0.31
C GLN A 59 6.57 16.32 1.71
N GLY A 60 7.62 15.97 2.45
CA GLY A 60 7.94 16.57 3.76
C GLY A 60 7.39 15.81 4.98
N LEU A 61 6.93 14.58 4.81
CA LEU A 61 6.40 13.75 5.89
C LEU A 61 7.51 12.93 6.58
N ASP A 62 7.37 12.67 7.88
CA ASP A 62 8.17 11.71 8.64
C ASP A 62 7.58 10.31 8.40
N VAL A 63 8.24 9.53 7.54
CA VAL A 63 7.69 8.27 7.03
C VAL A 63 8.24 7.06 7.78
N LEU A 64 7.31 6.16 8.14
CA LEU A 64 7.59 4.76 8.47
C LEU A 64 7.09 3.88 7.32
N SER A 65 8.02 3.22 6.64
CA SER A 65 7.75 2.20 5.62
C SER A 65 7.83 0.81 6.26
N VAL A 66 6.75 0.05 6.17
CA VAL A 66 6.64 -1.29 6.79
C VAL A 66 6.48 -2.32 5.70
N ASP A 67 7.34 -3.32 5.73
CA ASP A 67 7.23 -4.51 4.86
C ASP A 67 7.80 -5.74 5.60
N PHE A 68 7.38 -6.93 5.21
CA PHE A 68 7.92 -8.15 5.81
C PHE A 68 9.24 -8.60 5.16
N SER A 69 9.55 -8.10 3.94
CA SER A 69 10.73 -8.44 3.15
C SER A 69 11.93 -7.56 3.53
N PRO A 70 13.00 -8.10 4.14
CA PRO A 70 14.22 -7.35 4.39
C PRO A 70 14.91 -6.91 3.08
N THR A 71 14.80 -7.69 2.00
CA THR A 71 15.34 -7.34 0.68
C THR A 71 14.64 -6.11 0.11
N ALA A 72 13.31 -6.05 0.18
CA ALA A 72 12.55 -4.89 -0.24
C ALA A 72 12.90 -3.63 0.58
N LEU A 73 12.97 -3.77 1.90
CA LEU A 73 13.33 -2.65 2.79
C LEU A 73 14.75 -2.13 2.55
N ALA A 74 15.71 -3.00 2.21
CA ALA A 74 17.05 -2.56 1.82
C ALA A 74 17.03 -1.69 0.55
N LYS A 75 16.19 -2.05 -0.44
CA LYS A 75 15.98 -1.25 -1.66
C LYS A 75 15.25 0.05 -1.35
N ALA A 76 14.24 0.03 -0.48
CA ALA A 76 13.56 1.25 -0.03
C ALA A 76 14.53 2.26 0.60
N GLN A 77 15.45 1.80 1.45
CA GLN A 77 16.51 2.63 2.01
C GLN A 77 17.50 3.13 0.96
N ALA A 78 17.83 2.31 -0.03
CA ALA A 78 18.71 2.72 -1.14
C ALA A 78 18.04 3.82 -1.99
N LEU A 79 16.75 3.65 -2.30
CA LEU A 79 15.96 4.65 -3.03
C LEU A 79 15.85 5.97 -2.24
N ALA A 80 15.59 5.90 -0.94
CA ALA A 80 15.53 7.09 -0.08
C ALA A 80 16.85 7.87 -0.10
N ARG A 81 17.99 7.18 0.02
CA ARG A 81 19.32 7.83 -0.12
C ARG A 81 19.51 8.47 -1.49
N GLN A 82 19.13 7.78 -2.57
CA GLN A 82 19.24 8.29 -3.94
C GLN A 82 18.40 9.56 -4.14
N ARG A 83 17.23 9.63 -3.51
CA ARG A 83 16.30 10.76 -3.57
C ARG A 83 16.64 11.88 -2.55
N GLY A 84 17.65 11.68 -1.70
CA GLY A 84 18.07 12.66 -0.69
C GLY A 84 17.09 12.84 0.47
N VAL A 85 16.27 11.85 0.76
CA VAL A 85 15.29 11.86 1.86
C VAL A 85 15.59 10.75 2.88
N THR A 86 14.99 10.87 4.06
CA THR A 86 15.07 9.86 5.11
C THR A 86 13.72 9.15 5.25
N VAL A 87 13.75 7.82 5.22
CA VAL A 87 12.59 6.96 5.48
C VAL A 87 13.00 5.97 6.56
N ARG A 88 12.22 5.89 7.63
CA ARG A 88 12.38 4.82 8.63
C ARG A 88 11.74 3.55 8.08
N THR A 89 12.44 2.44 8.19
CA THR A 89 11.92 1.13 7.75
C THR A 89 11.72 0.21 8.94
N LEU A 90 10.66 -0.59 8.89
CA LEU A 90 10.36 -1.62 9.88
C LEU A 90 10.04 -2.93 9.18
N GLN A 91 10.80 -3.98 9.50
CA GLN A 91 10.44 -5.33 9.07
C GLN A 91 9.33 -5.86 9.98
N ALA A 92 8.14 -6.04 9.44
CA ALA A 92 7.00 -6.61 10.16
C ALA A 92 5.99 -7.26 9.21
N ASP A 93 5.39 -8.34 9.68
CA ASP A 93 4.18 -8.88 9.06
C ASP A 93 2.97 -8.08 9.56
N ILE A 94 2.35 -7.32 8.68
CA ILE A 94 1.22 -6.45 9.01
C ILE A 94 -0.04 -7.20 9.50
N ILE A 95 -0.11 -8.53 9.32
CA ILE A 95 -1.20 -9.36 9.86
C ILE A 95 -1.03 -9.56 11.37
N ALA A 96 0.23 -9.75 11.81
CA ALA A 96 0.57 -10.03 13.20
C ALA A 96 1.17 -8.83 13.94
N TRP A 97 1.38 -7.71 13.27
CA TRP A 97 2.02 -6.53 13.84
C TRP A 97 1.16 -5.91 14.96
N ASP A 98 1.82 -5.53 16.06
CA ASP A 98 1.15 -4.71 17.09
C ASP A 98 1.09 -3.25 16.60
N TRP A 99 0.01 -2.97 15.91
CA TRP A 99 -0.22 -1.66 15.30
C TRP A 99 -0.23 -0.55 16.37
N PRO A 100 0.50 0.55 16.15
CA PRO A 100 0.48 1.69 17.05
C PRO A 100 -0.90 2.34 17.11
N SER A 101 -1.18 3.10 18.17
CA SER A 101 -2.48 3.74 18.36
C SER A 101 -2.39 5.24 18.12
N ALA A 102 -3.20 5.74 17.19
CA ALA A 102 -3.35 7.17 16.90
C ALA A 102 -1.98 7.91 16.71
N GLU A 103 -1.09 7.30 15.93
CA GLU A 103 0.26 7.83 15.74
C GLU A 103 0.44 8.58 14.41
N PHE A 104 -0.28 8.18 13.35
CA PHE A 104 -0.04 8.67 12.00
C PHE A 104 -1.10 9.67 11.53
N ASP A 105 -0.65 10.70 10.85
CA ASP A 105 -1.48 11.71 10.19
C ASP A 105 -1.94 11.20 8.82
N VAL A 106 -1.15 10.31 8.20
CA VAL A 106 -1.44 9.68 6.91
C VAL A 106 -1.13 8.19 6.98
N VAL A 107 -2.01 7.33 6.46
CA VAL A 107 -1.73 5.91 6.19
C VAL A 107 -1.97 5.65 4.71
N VAL A 108 -1.01 5.00 4.07
CA VAL A 108 -1.04 4.62 2.66
C VAL A 108 -0.92 3.10 2.55
N GLY A 109 -1.83 2.49 1.79
CA GLY A 109 -1.80 1.06 1.46
C GLY A 109 -2.14 0.85 0.00
N ILE A 110 -1.14 0.47 -0.82
CA ILE A 110 -1.27 0.29 -2.25
C ILE A 110 -0.96 -1.14 -2.64
N PHE A 111 -1.93 -1.84 -3.24
CA PHE A 111 -1.81 -3.21 -3.75
C PHE A 111 -1.33 -4.26 -2.74
N PHE A 112 -1.83 -4.21 -1.50
CA PHE A 112 -1.51 -5.17 -0.43
C PHE A 112 -2.56 -6.29 -0.28
N GLN A 113 -3.22 -6.70 -1.36
CA GLN A 113 -4.31 -7.67 -1.41
C GLN A 113 -3.81 -9.12 -1.47
N PHE A 114 -2.91 -9.49 -0.57
CA PHE A 114 -2.29 -10.82 -0.53
C PHE A 114 -2.91 -11.78 0.49
N VAL A 115 -4.00 -11.36 1.16
CA VAL A 115 -4.66 -12.14 2.21
C VAL A 115 -6.17 -12.18 2.04
N GLY A 116 -6.78 -13.23 2.58
CA GLY A 116 -8.23 -13.42 2.60
C GLY A 116 -8.96 -12.51 3.59
N PRO A 117 -10.30 -12.62 3.64
CA PRO A 117 -11.14 -11.74 4.44
C PRO A 117 -10.79 -11.65 5.93
N PRO A 118 -10.44 -12.75 6.66
CA PRO A 118 -10.14 -12.67 8.08
C PRO A 118 -8.89 -11.84 8.39
N GLU A 119 -7.80 -12.05 7.65
CA GLU A 119 -6.53 -11.33 7.81
C GLU A 119 -6.67 -9.88 7.32
N ARG A 120 -7.38 -9.66 6.21
CA ARG A 120 -7.71 -8.33 5.71
C ARG A 120 -8.45 -7.50 6.75
N ALA A 121 -9.43 -8.08 7.45
CA ALA A 121 -10.16 -7.39 8.51
C ALA A 121 -9.22 -6.96 9.66
N ARG A 122 -8.22 -7.79 10.02
CA ARG A 122 -7.18 -7.45 11.01
C ARG A 122 -6.33 -6.27 10.54
N ILE A 123 -5.88 -6.28 9.28
CA ILE A 123 -5.09 -5.19 8.71
C ILE A 123 -5.91 -3.90 8.70
N PHE A 124 -7.16 -3.93 8.27
CA PHE A 124 -8.03 -2.75 8.26
C PHE A 124 -8.32 -2.22 9.67
N ALA A 125 -8.48 -3.11 10.66
CA ALA A 125 -8.57 -2.69 12.07
C ALA A 125 -7.27 -2.03 12.55
N GLY A 126 -6.11 -2.55 12.14
CA GLY A 126 -4.79 -1.97 12.39
C GLY A 126 -4.65 -0.57 11.79
N ILE A 127 -5.05 -0.38 10.53
CA ILE A 127 -5.07 0.93 9.86
C ILE A 127 -5.92 1.93 10.67
N ARG A 128 -7.15 1.52 11.04
CA ARG A 128 -8.03 2.37 11.87
C ARG A 128 -7.38 2.70 13.22
N LYS A 129 -6.71 1.75 13.87
CA LYS A 129 -6.00 1.96 15.14
C LYS A 129 -4.86 2.96 14.98
N ALA A 130 -4.06 2.82 13.92
CA ALA A 130 -2.85 3.61 13.69
C ALA A 130 -3.11 5.08 13.31
N LEU A 131 -4.21 5.35 12.62
CA LEU A 131 -4.60 6.71 12.23
C LEU A 131 -5.03 7.55 13.44
N LYS A 132 -4.55 8.78 13.51
CA LYS A 132 -5.07 9.83 14.39
C LYS A 132 -6.51 10.19 14.03
N PRO A 133 -7.30 10.75 14.97
CA PRO A 133 -8.54 11.44 14.61
C PRO A 133 -8.28 12.51 13.54
N GLY A 134 -9.06 12.56 12.46
CA GLY A 134 -8.86 13.42 11.31
C GLY A 134 -7.74 12.98 10.36
N GLY A 135 -7.04 11.87 10.65
CA GLY A 135 -5.97 11.33 9.80
C GLY A 135 -6.48 10.85 8.44
N LEU A 136 -5.62 10.96 7.43
CA LEU A 136 -5.91 10.64 6.04
C LEU A 136 -5.56 9.18 5.73
N LEU A 137 -6.49 8.43 5.15
CA LEU A 137 -6.28 7.12 4.55
C LEU A 137 -6.27 7.27 3.03
N LEU A 138 -5.24 6.71 2.38
CA LEU A 138 -5.15 6.53 0.93
C LEU A 138 -4.93 5.05 0.63
N LEU A 139 -5.89 4.43 -0.06
CA LEU A 139 -5.86 3.01 -0.34
C LEU A 139 -6.22 2.78 -1.81
N GLU A 140 -5.41 1.96 -2.49
CA GLU A 140 -5.72 1.45 -3.83
C GLU A 140 -5.51 -0.06 -3.88
N GLY A 141 -6.39 -0.72 -4.60
CA GLY A 141 -6.27 -2.14 -4.89
C GLY A 141 -7.02 -2.52 -6.17
N TYR A 142 -6.96 -3.80 -6.50
CA TYR A 142 -7.67 -4.35 -7.66
C TYR A 142 -9.11 -4.68 -7.32
N GLY A 143 -10.01 -4.41 -8.28
CA GLY A 143 -11.42 -4.80 -8.24
C GLY A 143 -11.69 -6.14 -8.92
N PRO A 144 -12.92 -6.71 -8.77
CA PRO A 144 -13.29 -8.03 -9.29
C PRO A 144 -13.05 -8.25 -10.78
N LYS A 145 -13.21 -7.22 -11.61
CA LYS A 145 -12.99 -7.28 -13.05
C LYS A 145 -11.52 -7.54 -13.42
N GLN A 146 -10.57 -7.40 -12.48
CA GLN A 146 -9.16 -7.75 -12.68
C GLN A 146 -8.97 -9.21 -13.11
N LEU A 147 -9.85 -10.12 -12.67
CA LEU A 147 -9.81 -11.53 -13.08
C LEU A 147 -10.02 -11.73 -14.59
N GLU A 148 -10.72 -10.81 -15.25
CA GLU A 148 -10.90 -10.84 -16.70
C GLU A 148 -9.66 -10.37 -17.45
N TYR A 149 -8.94 -9.36 -16.91
CA TYR A 149 -7.75 -8.78 -17.54
C TYR A 149 -6.52 -9.66 -17.44
N LYS A 150 -6.36 -10.41 -16.35
CA LYS A 150 -5.22 -11.34 -16.12
C LYS A 150 -3.85 -10.67 -16.24
N THR A 151 -3.76 -9.41 -15.90
CA THR A 151 -2.55 -8.59 -15.98
C THR A 151 -1.81 -8.46 -14.64
N GLY A 152 -2.17 -9.31 -13.66
CA GLY A 152 -1.63 -9.31 -12.30
C GLY A 152 -2.71 -9.16 -11.25
N GLY A 153 -2.31 -8.94 -10.01
CA GLY A 153 -3.20 -8.90 -8.85
C GLY A 153 -3.56 -10.28 -8.29
N PRO A 154 -4.46 -10.33 -7.29
CA PRO A 154 -4.93 -11.58 -6.71
C PRO A 154 -5.71 -12.44 -7.71
N SER A 155 -5.56 -13.76 -7.61
CA SER A 155 -6.37 -14.72 -8.35
C SER A 155 -7.71 -15.04 -7.66
N GLU A 156 -7.81 -14.79 -6.38
CA GLU A 156 -8.97 -15.09 -5.55
C GLU A 156 -9.92 -13.90 -5.50
N LEU A 157 -11.19 -14.12 -5.88
CA LEU A 157 -12.22 -13.08 -5.91
C LEU A 157 -12.40 -12.41 -4.53
N GLU A 158 -12.29 -13.18 -3.46
CA GLU A 158 -12.46 -12.67 -2.09
C GLU A 158 -11.36 -11.71 -1.64
N ASN A 159 -10.19 -11.70 -2.32
CA ASN A 159 -9.09 -10.79 -2.03
C ASN A 159 -9.24 -9.44 -2.76
N LEU A 160 -10.12 -9.38 -3.75
CA LEU A 160 -10.37 -8.16 -4.53
C LEU A 160 -11.29 -7.20 -3.78
N TYR A 161 -11.12 -5.92 -4.03
CA TYR A 161 -11.87 -4.87 -3.34
C TYR A 161 -13.07 -4.42 -4.15
N THR A 162 -14.16 -4.08 -3.46
CA THR A 162 -15.24 -3.27 -4.02
C THR A 162 -15.39 -1.98 -3.19
N GLU A 163 -16.00 -0.96 -3.77
CA GLU A 163 -16.28 0.27 -3.02
C GLU A 163 -17.16 -0.01 -1.80
N GLU A 164 -18.14 -0.90 -1.92
CA GLU A 164 -19.04 -1.29 -0.83
C GLU A 164 -18.26 -1.93 0.33
N LEU A 165 -17.33 -2.86 0.00
CA LEU A 165 -16.47 -3.50 0.99
C LEU A 165 -15.64 -2.45 1.73
N LEU A 166 -14.95 -1.58 1.00
CA LEU A 166 -14.08 -0.57 1.62
C LEU A 166 -14.90 0.46 2.43
N ARG A 167 -16.05 0.89 1.94
CA ARG A 167 -16.96 1.79 2.66
C ARG A 167 -17.49 1.15 3.95
N ALA A 168 -17.82 -0.14 3.92
CA ALA A 168 -18.28 -0.86 5.12
C ALA A 168 -17.17 -0.98 6.16
N GLU A 169 -15.95 -1.31 5.73
CA GLU A 169 -14.80 -1.47 6.63
C GLU A 169 -14.38 -0.15 7.31
N PHE A 170 -14.55 0.98 6.65
CA PHE A 170 -14.19 2.30 7.16
C PHE A 170 -15.40 3.21 7.47
N ALA A 171 -16.59 2.62 7.69
CA ALA A 171 -17.85 3.35 7.87
C ALA A 171 -17.84 4.39 9.02
N GLY A 172 -16.92 4.26 10.00
CA GLY A 172 -16.74 5.23 11.08
C GLY A 172 -15.93 6.49 10.71
N PHE A 173 -15.45 6.59 9.48
CA PHE A 173 -14.69 7.75 9.02
C PHE A 173 -15.63 8.93 8.69
N SER A 174 -15.17 10.15 8.97
CA SER A 174 -15.95 11.38 8.73
C SER A 174 -16.15 11.67 7.24
N GLU A 175 -15.20 11.23 6.40
CA GLU A 175 -15.26 11.35 4.95
C GLU A 175 -14.78 10.06 4.30
N LEU A 176 -15.53 9.56 3.31
CA LEU A 176 -15.15 8.41 2.49
C LEU A 176 -15.50 8.66 1.02
N ARG A 177 -14.51 8.63 0.16
CA ARG A 177 -14.68 8.67 -1.30
C ARG A 177 -14.06 7.42 -1.90
N GLY A 178 -14.89 6.53 -2.42
CA GLY A 178 -14.48 5.37 -3.19
C GLY A 178 -14.71 5.63 -4.67
N THR A 179 -13.86 5.07 -5.52
CA THR A 179 -13.98 5.14 -6.98
C THR A 179 -13.48 3.83 -7.59
N SER A 180 -14.28 3.25 -8.47
CA SER A 180 -13.88 2.07 -9.25
C SER A 180 -13.75 2.46 -10.72
N TYR A 181 -12.66 2.05 -11.36
CA TYR A 181 -12.37 2.39 -12.75
C TYR A 181 -11.40 1.42 -13.40
N ASP A 182 -11.37 1.44 -14.74
CA ASP A 182 -10.38 0.71 -15.52
C ASP A 182 -9.29 1.67 -15.99
N SER A 183 -8.03 1.26 -15.89
CA SER A 183 -6.89 2.07 -16.33
C SER A 183 -5.78 1.22 -16.92
N MET A 184 -5.08 1.78 -17.92
CA MET A 184 -3.84 1.20 -18.41
C MET A 184 -2.72 1.52 -17.41
N MET A 185 -2.17 0.49 -16.78
CA MET A 185 -1.03 0.63 -15.87
C MET A 185 0.29 0.47 -16.59
N SER A 186 1.30 1.21 -16.13
CA SER A 186 2.70 1.10 -16.56
C SER A 186 3.60 1.48 -15.38
N GLU A 187 3.62 0.65 -14.35
CA GLU A 187 4.40 0.87 -13.11
C GLU A 187 5.40 -0.27 -12.90
N GLY A 188 6.67 0.01 -13.16
CA GLY A 188 7.73 -1.00 -13.13
C GLY A 188 7.55 -2.09 -14.19
N ILE A 189 8.02 -3.30 -13.88
CA ILE A 189 7.98 -4.45 -14.80
C ILE A 189 6.78 -5.39 -14.54
N ARG A 190 6.03 -5.20 -13.46
CA ARG A 190 4.95 -6.10 -13.04
C ARG A 190 3.55 -5.49 -13.10
N HIS A 191 3.40 -4.19 -12.91
CA HIS A 191 2.12 -3.51 -13.02
C HIS A 191 1.97 -2.93 -14.42
N VAL A 192 1.75 -3.80 -15.41
CA VAL A 192 1.68 -3.42 -16.83
C VAL A 192 0.44 -4.04 -17.47
N GLY A 193 -0.36 -3.22 -18.13
CA GLY A 193 -1.58 -3.63 -18.83
C GLY A 193 -2.86 -3.03 -18.26
N MET A 194 -3.99 -3.45 -18.80
CA MET A 194 -5.30 -2.98 -18.32
C MET A 194 -5.55 -3.49 -16.90
N ALA A 195 -5.98 -2.63 -16.00
CA ALA A 195 -6.29 -2.97 -14.62
C ALA A 195 -7.66 -2.41 -14.21
N ALA A 196 -8.38 -3.20 -13.42
CA ALA A 196 -9.59 -2.77 -12.74
C ALA A 196 -9.20 -2.32 -11.33
N LEU A 197 -9.29 -1.04 -11.06
CA LEU A 197 -8.81 -0.40 -9.85
C LEU A 197 -9.96 0.05 -8.94
N VAL A 198 -9.71 0.02 -7.66
CA VAL A 198 -10.60 0.54 -6.62
C VAL A 198 -9.77 1.39 -5.67
N ASP A 199 -10.11 2.68 -5.63
CA ASP A 199 -9.49 3.66 -4.75
C ASP A 199 -10.38 3.97 -3.56
N LEU A 200 -9.77 4.27 -2.43
CA LEU A 200 -10.43 4.86 -1.27
C LEU A 200 -9.61 6.02 -0.72
N VAL A 201 -10.24 7.16 -0.60
CA VAL A 201 -9.77 8.29 0.19
C VAL A 201 -10.67 8.42 1.41
N GLY A 202 -10.09 8.38 2.62
CA GLY A 202 -10.85 8.45 3.86
C GLY A 202 -10.24 9.43 4.88
N ARG A 203 -11.10 10.04 5.69
CA ARG A 203 -10.71 10.80 6.89
C ARG A 203 -11.35 10.18 8.13
N LYS A 204 -10.50 9.78 9.09
CA LYS A 204 -10.95 9.19 10.36
C LYS A 204 -11.66 10.19 11.26
#